data_d1db5dccb47f74a0c9bc928613617f28
#
_entry.id   d1db5dccb47f74a0c9bc928613617f28
#
_cell.length_a   1.000
_cell.length_b   1.000
_cell.length_c   1.000
_cell.angle_alpha   90.00
_cell.angle_beta   90.00
_cell.angle_gamma   90.00
#
_symmetry.space_group_name_H-M   'P 1'
#
loop_
_entity.id
_entity.type
_entity.pdbx_description
1 polymer ?
#
loop_
_entity_poly.entity_id
_entity_poly.type
_entity_poly.pdbx_seq_one_letter_code
_entity_poly.pdbx_strand_id
1 'polypeptide(L)'
;MEIKIINRSGHALPAYQTAGSAGVDLRACLKETVILKPLERKLIPTGLYIELPLGYEAQVRPRSGLSLKHGITVLNSPGTIDADYRGEISVLLINLSGEDFEIANGERIAQMVIAKHEVAQFVPVEVLSETERGTGGYGSTGKNKKRLFYHF
;
A
#
# COMPACT_ATOMS: atom_id res chain seq x y z
N MET A 1 5.05 18.20 8.41
CA MET A 1 4.36 17.32 9.36
C MET A 1 5.39 16.40 9.98
N GLU A 2 5.37 16.25 11.28
CA GLU A 2 6.26 15.33 12.00
C GLU A 2 5.50 14.04 12.33
N ILE A 3 6.17 12.89 12.18
CA ILE A 3 5.66 11.58 12.55
C ILE A 3 6.67 10.97 13.51
N LYS A 4 6.20 10.62 14.71
CA LYS A 4 7.05 9.91 15.66
C LYS A 4 7.26 8.48 15.19
N ILE A 5 8.50 8.00 15.29
CA ILE A 5 8.87 6.66 14.84
C ILE A 5 9.81 5.99 15.86
N ILE A 6 9.53 4.72 16.15
CA ILE A 6 10.47 3.83 16.82
C ILE A 6 11.07 2.92 15.75
N ASN A 7 12.39 2.87 15.70
CA ASN A 7 13.13 2.02 14.79
C ASN A 7 13.93 0.97 15.56
N ARG A 8 13.54 -0.29 15.45
CA ARG A 8 14.22 -1.45 16.04
C ARG A 8 14.90 -2.33 15.01
N SER A 9 14.91 -1.91 13.73
CA SER A 9 15.42 -2.72 12.62
C SER A 9 16.96 -2.76 12.53
N GLY A 10 17.63 -1.80 13.11
CA GLY A 10 19.07 -1.57 12.87
C GLY A 10 19.40 -0.93 11.50
N HIS A 11 18.39 -0.71 10.65
CA HIS A 11 18.56 -0.02 9.37
C HIS A 11 18.31 1.50 9.52
N ALA A 12 18.73 2.27 8.51
CA ALA A 12 18.41 3.70 8.46
C ALA A 12 16.89 3.95 8.46
N LEU A 13 16.47 5.08 8.99
CA LEU A 13 15.07 5.52 8.91
C LEU A 13 14.61 5.61 7.45
N PRO A 14 13.32 5.33 7.17
CA PRO A 14 12.75 5.58 5.87
C PRO A 14 12.94 7.04 5.44
N ALA A 15 13.38 7.25 4.21
CA ALA A 15 13.59 8.58 3.66
C ALA A 15 13.03 8.69 2.24
N TYR A 16 12.53 9.88 1.91
CA TYR A 16 12.14 10.22 0.55
C TYR A 16 13.38 10.34 -0.32
N GLN A 17 13.42 9.62 -1.43
CA GLN A 17 14.60 9.58 -2.30
C GLN A 17 14.79 10.85 -3.11
N THR A 18 13.71 11.55 -3.44
CA THR A 18 13.68 12.83 -4.14
C THR A 18 12.64 13.75 -3.53
N ALA A 19 12.74 15.06 -3.81
CA ALA A 19 11.73 16.03 -3.37
C ALA A 19 10.32 15.76 -3.90
N GLY A 20 10.19 15.04 -5.01
CA GLY A 20 8.90 14.66 -5.60
C GLY A 20 8.42 13.26 -5.22
N SER A 21 9.15 12.53 -4.38
CA SER A 21 8.73 11.19 -3.95
C SER A 21 7.50 11.28 -3.03
N ALA A 22 6.48 10.48 -3.29
CA ALA A 22 5.31 10.36 -2.43
C ALA A 22 5.44 9.24 -1.37
N GLY A 23 6.29 8.26 -1.61
CA GLY A 23 6.50 7.11 -0.74
C GLY A 23 7.92 7.00 -0.24
N VAL A 24 8.08 6.33 0.89
CA VAL A 24 9.36 5.93 1.46
C VAL A 24 9.47 4.40 1.42
N ASP A 25 10.67 3.87 1.15
CA ASP A 25 10.89 2.42 1.12
C ASP A 25 10.78 1.81 2.53
N LEU A 26 10.12 0.65 2.61
CA LEU A 26 10.12 -0.22 3.78
C LEU A 26 11.08 -1.38 3.54
N ARG A 27 11.92 -1.65 4.54
CA ARG A 27 12.93 -2.73 4.48
C ARG A 27 12.52 -3.90 5.37
N ALA A 28 12.87 -5.09 4.93
CA ALA A 28 12.73 -6.30 5.75
C ALA A 28 13.67 -6.24 6.96
N CYS A 29 13.16 -6.54 8.14
CA CYS A 29 13.93 -6.71 9.38
C CYS A 29 13.90 -8.18 9.76
N LEU A 30 14.89 -8.95 9.31
CA LEU A 30 14.94 -10.40 9.42
C LEU A 30 16.20 -10.86 10.13
N LYS A 31 16.11 -11.96 10.87
CA LYS A 31 17.27 -12.64 11.44
C LYS A 31 17.96 -13.54 10.41
N GLU A 32 17.17 -14.12 9.52
CA GLU A 32 17.60 -15.05 8.48
C GLU A 32 16.86 -14.71 7.18
N THR A 33 17.46 -15.08 6.04
CA THR A 33 16.81 -14.97 4.72
C THR A 33 15.52 -15.78 4.69
N VAL A 34 14.46 -15.18 4.19
CA VAL A 34 13.15 -15.80 4.04
C VAL A 34 12.94 -16.18 2.58
N ILE A 35 12.59 -17.44 2.32
CA ILE A 35 12.16 -17.90 1.00
C ILE A 35 10.64 -17.80 0.93
N LEU A 36 10.13 -17.12 -0.08
CA LEU A 36 8.72 -17.01 -0.40
C LEU A 36 8.43 -17.82 -1.68
N LYS A 37 7.85 -19.00 -1.50
CA LYS A 37 7.53 -19.93 -2.60
C LYS A 37 6.41 -19.40 -3.50
N PRO A 38 6.24 -19.93 -4.73
CA PRO A 38 5.11 -19.59 -5.57
C PRO A 38 3.77 -19.72 -4.83
N LEU A 39 2.92 -18.69 -4.95
CA LEU A 39 1.62 -18.53 -4.28
C LEU A 39 1.66 -18.49 -2.74
N GLU A 40 2.84 -18.55 -2.15
CA GLU A 40 2.99 -18.39 -0.72
C GLU A 40 2.86 -16.91 -0.32
N ARG A 41 2.24 -16.67 0.85
CA ARG A 41 2.20 -15.36 1.49
C ARG A 41 2.89 -15.41 2.85
N LYS A 42 3.63 -14.35 3.17
CA LYS A 42 4.30 -14.20 4.47
C LYS A 42 4.21 -12.77 4.97
N LEU A 43 4.05 -12.63 6.26
CA LEU A 43 4.14 -11.35 6.94
C LEU A 43 5.62 -11.07 7.26
N ILE A 44 6.16 -10.02 6.66
CA ILE A 44 7.58 -9.65 6.79
C ILE A 44 7.68 -8.43 7.72
N PRO A 45 8.36 -8.56 8.87
CA PRO A 45 8.54 -7.46 9.80
C PRO A 45 9.47 -6.39 9.24
N THR A 46 9.29 -5.14 9.68
CA THR A 46 10.16 -4.01 9.32
C THR A 46 10.94 -3.44 10.50
N GLY A 47 10.61 -3.81 11.73
CA GLY A 47 11.18 -3.23 12.95
C GLY A 47 10.74 -1.79 13.21
N LEU A 48 9.74 -1.28 12.47
CA LEU A 48 9.26 0.11 12.55
C LEU A 48 7.90 0.18 13.24
N TYR A 49 7.73 1.22 14.07
CA TYR A 49 6.48 1.57 14.75
C TYR A 49 6.29 3.07 14.57
N ILE A 50 5.09 3.52 14.24
CA ILE A 50 4.81 4.94 14.01
C ILE A 50 3.61 5.42 14.81
N GLU A 51 3.56 6.73 15.05
CA GLU A 51 2.42 7.43 15.60
C GLU A 51 2.00 8.51 14.60
N LEU A 52 0.85 8.32 13.97
CA LEU A 52 0.28 9.25 13.01
C LEU A 52 -0.63 10.27 13.71
N PRO A 53 -0.68 11.52 13.23
CA PRO A 53 -1.71 12.47 13.67
C PRO A 53 -3.10 12.00 13.23
N LEU A 54 -4.15 12.34 14.00
CA LEU A 54 -5.55 12.11 13.58
C LEU A 54 -5.83 12.77 12.22
N GLY A 55 -6.63 12.11 11.40
CA GLY A 55 -6.95 12.52 10.03
C GLY A 55 -5.89 12.11 8.99
N TYR A 56 -4.91 11.29 9.39
CA TYR A 56 -3.92 10.69 8.50
C TYR A 56 -3.86 9.18 8.67
N GLU A 57 -3.56 8.51 7.59
CA GLU A 57 -3.24 7.09 7.52
C GLU A 57 -1.85 6.87 6.90
N ALA A 58 -1.26 5.72 7.10
CA ALA A 58 -0.16 5.26 6.28
C ALA A 58 -0.62 4.09 5.40
N GLN A 59 -0.27 4.14 4.12
CA GLN A 59 -0.62 3.09 3.16
C GLN A 59 0.63 2.31 2.77
N VAL A 60 0.61 1.00 3.00
CA VAL A 60 1.64 0.08 2.52
C VAL A 60 1.28 -0.37 1.12
N ARG A 61 2.15 -0.06 0.17
CA ARG A 61 1.97 -0.32 -1.27
C ARG A 61 3.13 -1.16 -1.81
N PRO A 62 2.91 -1.95 -2.88
CA PRO A 62 3.99 -2.69 -3.51
C PRO A 62 5.00 -1.75 -4.18
N ARG A 63 6.20 -2.28 -4.43
CA ARG A 63 7.21 -1.63 -5.29
C ARG A 63 7.06 -2.15 -6.71
N SER A 64 6.94 -1.22 -7.66
CA SER A 64 6.75 -1.54 -9.08
C SER A 64 7.82 -2.48 -9.64
N GLY A 65 9.08 -2.29 -9.24
CA GLY A 65 10.18 -3.13 -9.69
C GLY A 65 10.09 -4.58 -9.21
N LEU A 66 9.67 -4.82 -7.96
CA LEU A 66 9.45 -6.17 -7.45
C LEU A 66 8.25 -6.83 -8.13
N SER A 67 7.17 -6.08 -8.31
CA SER A 67 5.97 -6.60 -8.96
C SER A 67 6.23 -6.97 -10.41
N LEU A 68 6.90 -6.11 -11.18
CA LEU A 68 7.15 -6.34 -12.60
C LEU A 68 8.16 -7.46 -12.84
N LYS A 69 9.28 -7.45 -12.11
CA LYS A 69 10.42 -8.35 -12.40
C LYS A 69 10.29 -9.72 -11.72
N HIS A 70 9.65 -9.76 -10.55
CA HIS A 70 9.64 -10.94 -9.69
C HIS A 70 8.23 -11.42 -9.30
N GLY A 71 7.17 -10.73 -9.74
CA GLY A 71 5.80 -11.10 -9.37
C GLY A 71 5.49 -10.94 -7.87
N ILE A 72 6.32 -10.20 -7.13
CA ILE A 72 6.13 -9.98 -5.68
C ILE A 72 5.30 -8.74 -5.45
N THR A 73 4.24 -8.89 -4.65
CA THR A 73 3.35 -7.77 -4.32
C THR A 73 2.88 -7.82 -2.87
N VAL A 74 2.27 -6.74 -2.42
CA VAL A 74 1.60 -6.66 -1.13
C VAL A 74 0.18 -7.19 -1.30
N LEU A 75 -0.14 -8.28 -0.62
CA LEU A 75 -1.41 -9.01 -0.83
C LEU A 75 -2.65 -8.15 -0.52
N ASN A 76 -2.60 -7.37 0.56
CA ASN A 76 -3.68 -6.48 1.01
C ASN A 76 -3.52 -5.03 0.53
N SER A 77 -2.86 -4.81 -0.61
CA SER A 77 -2.57 -3.46 -1.11
C SER A 77 -3.83 -2.70 -1.56
N PRO A 78 -3.95 -1.42 -1.16
CA PRO A 78 -3.11 -0.71 -0.20
C PRO A 78 -3.39 -1.17 1.24
N GLY A 79 -2.35 -1.59 1.96
CA GLY A 79 -2.46 -1.93 3.38
C GLY A 79 -2.65 -0.66 4.21
N THR A 80 -3.69 -0.60 5.04
CA THR A 80 -4.00 0.57 5.86
C THR A 80 -3.36 0.46 7.24
N ILE A 81 -2.71 1.52 7.67
CA ILE A 81 -2.21 1.72 9.03
C ILE A 81 -2.92 2.93 9.61
N ASP A 82 -3.76 2.67 10.60
CA ASP A 82 -4.58 3.68 11.26
C ASP A 82 -3.76 4.58 12.20
N ALA A 83 -4.26 5.77 12.47
CA ALA A 83 -3.56 6.76 13.32
C ALA A 83 -3.35 6.27 14.76
N ASP A 84 -4.23 5.41 15.26
CA ASP A 84 -4.19 4.82 16.61
C ASP A 84 -3.48 3.47 16.68
N TYR A 85 -3.02 2.92 15.56
CA TYR A 85 -2.22 1.70 15.57
C TYR A 85 -0.83 1.95 16.17
N ARG A 86 -0.41 1.10 17.09
CA ARG A 86 0.89 1.18 17.78
C ARG A 86 1.73 -0.09 17.64
N GLY A 87 1.25 -1.04 16.85
CA GLY A 87 1.98 -2.26 16.55
C GLY A 87 3.11 -2.05 15.54
N GLU A 88 3.89 -3.10 15.32
CA GLU A 88 4.92 -3.10 14.30
C GLU A 88 4.31 -3.02 12.89
N ILE A 89 4.89 -2.16 12.06
CA ILE A 89 4.58 -2.17 10.63
C ILE A 89 5.18 -3.43 10.03
N SER A 90 4.31 -4.31 9.54
CA SER A 90 4.73 -5.52 8.83
C SER A 90 4.12 -5.52 7.43
N VAL A 91 4.82 -6.12 6.47
CA VAL A 91 4.40 -6.17 5.07
C VAL A 91 3.92 -7.57 4.73
N LEU A 92 2.67 -7.72 4.35
CA LEU A 92 2.10 -8.99 3.88
C LEU A 92 2.42 -9.20 2.40
N LEU A 93 3.51 -9.90 2.12
CA LEU A 93 3.93 -10.21 0.75
C LEU A 93 3.30 -11.51 0.25
N ILE A 94 3.05 -11.54 -1.06
CA ILE A 94 2.71 -12.75 -1.82
C ILE A 94 3.59 -12.86 -3.06
N ASN A 95 3.98 -14.08 -3.40
CA ASN A 95 4.71 -14.42 -4.61
C ASN A 95 3.74 -14.95 -5.67
N LEU A 96 3.50 -14.17 -6.72
CA LEU A 96 2.66 -14.53 -7.86
C LEU A 96 3.47 -15.05 -9.07
N SER A 97 4.78 -15.29 -8.88
CA SER A 97 5.63 -15.90 -9.91
C SER A 97 5.64 -17.43 -9.81
N GLY A 98 6.30 -18.09 -10.76
CA GLY A 98 6.52 -19.54 -10.76
C GLY A 98 7.81 -19.99 -10.06
N GLU A 99 8.60 -19.07 -9.49
CA GLU A 99 9.91 -19.33 -8.91
C GLU A 99 9.96 -18.91 -7.45
N ASP A 100 10.85 -19.52 -6.67
CA ASP A 100 11.11 -19.10 -5.29
C ASP A 100 11.72 -17.67 -5.28
N PHE A 101 11.30 -16.85 -4.34
CA PHE A 101 11.85 -15.52 -4.15
C PHE A 101 12.50 -15.40 -2.77
N GLU A 102 13.76 -15.01 -2.74
CA GLU A 102 14.52 -14.81 -1.51
C GLU A 102 14.39 -13.37 -1.04
N ILE A 103 14.13 -13.19 0.26
CA ILE A 103 14.06 -11.89 0.93
C ILE A 103 15.19 -11.85 1.96
N ALA A 104 16.18 -11.04 1.71
CA ALA A 104 17.29 -10.82 2.64
C ALA A 104 16.96 -9.70 3.64
N ASN A 105 17.65 -9.72 4.80
CA ASN A 105 17.56 -8.63 5.76
C ASN A 105 18.01 -7.29 5.13
N GLY A 106 17.24 -6.23 5.36
CA GLY A 106 17.50 -4.89 4.82
C GLY A 106 17.03 -4.67 3.38
N GLU A 107 16.51 -5.70 2.71
CA GLU A 107 15.95 -5.57 1.38
C GLU A 107 14.70 -4.68 1.38
N ARG A 108 14.56 -3.84 0.36
CA ARG A 108 13.39 -2.96 0.17
C ARG A 108 12.24 -3.76 -0.41
N ILE A 109 11.24 -4.07 0.40
CA ILE A 109 10.14 -4.99 0.06
C ILE A 109 8.81 -4.32 -0.28
N ALA A 110 8.62 -3.09 0.17
CA ALA A 110 7.40 -2.30 -0.05
C ALA A 110 7.73 -0.81 0.00
N GLN A 111 6.73 0.03 -0.18
CA GLN A 111 6.79 1.45 0.10
C GLN A 111 5.63 1.88 0.98
N MET A 112 5.83 2.92 1.78
CA MET A 112 4.81 3.51 2.63
C MET A 112 4.53 4.94 2.19
N VAL A 113 3.24 5.28 2.05
CA VAL A 113 2.76 6.62 1.69
C VAL A 113 1.91 7.14 2.85
N ILE A 114 2.18 8.35 3.30
CA ILE A 114 1.33 9.03 4.27
C ILE A 114 0.26 9.80 3.52
N ALA A 115 -1.01 9.56 3.86
CA ALA A 115 -2.15 10.17 3.22
C ALA A 115 -3.10 10.79 4.24
N LYS A 116 -3.74 11.89 3.85
CA LYS A 116 -4.86 12.46 4.59
C LYS A 116 -6.13 11.68 4.23
N HIS A 117 -7.03 11.47 5.19
CA HIS A 117 -8.31 10.83 4.95
C HIS A 117 -9.47 11.60 5.58
N GLU A 118 -10.67 11.38 5.07
CA GLU A 118 -11.91 11.88 5.64
C GLU A 118 -12.60 10.78 6.45
N VAL A 119 -13.30 11.18 7.52
CA VAL A 119 -14.16 10.30 8.30
C VAL A 119 -15.59 10.59 7.91
N ALA A 120 -16.23 9.67 7.20
CA ALA A 120 -17.60 9.83 6.75
C ALA A 120 -18.61 9.35 7.82
N GLN A 121 -19.68 10.10 8.00
CA GLN A 121 -20.86 9.65 8.71
C GLN A 121 -21.85 9.07 7.71
N PHE A 122 -22.18 7.78 7.84
CA PHE A 122 -23.17 7.14 6.99
C PHE A 122 -24.58 7.45 7.51
N VAL A 123 -25.40 8.03 6.63
CA VAL A 123 -26.82 8.33 6.90
C VAL A 123 -27.67 7.36 6.08
N PRO A 124 -28.44 6.45 6.70
CA PRO A 124 -29.29 5.54 5.95
C PRO A 124 -30.44 6.32 5.28
N VAL A 125 -30.65 6.03 4.01
CA VAL A 125 -31.74 6.59 3.19
C VAL A 125 -32.36 5.46 2.37
N GLU A 126 -33.63 5.62 1.96
CA GLU A 126 -34.32 4.63 1.12
C GLU A 126 -33.97 4.80 -0.37
N VAL A 127 -33.65 6.03 -0.80
CA VAL A 127 -33.42 6.36 -2.20
C VAL A 127 -32.21 7.29 -2.30
N LEU A 128 -31.33 7.02 -3.28
CA LEU A 128 -30.23 7.89 -3.65
C LEU A 128 -30.66 8.82 -4.79
N SER A 129 -29.98 9.95 -4.94
CA SER A 129 -30.20 10.87 -6.04
C SER A 129 -29.90 10.20 -7.40
N GLU A 130 -30.68 10.59 -8.44
CA GLU A 130 -30.45 10.13 -9.80
C GLU A 130 -29.22 10.79 -10.42
N THR A 131 -28.54 10.04 -11.30
CA THR A 131 -27.39 10.53 -12.08
C THR A 131 -27.44 9.97 -13.51
N GLU A 132 -26.79 10.63 -14.47
CA GLU A 132 -26.69 10.12 -15.85
C GLU A 132 -26.08 8.72 -15.94
N ARG A 133 -25.18 8.38 -15.03
CA ARG A 133 -24.56 7.06 -14.96
C ARG A 133 -25.52 6.00 -14.39
N GLY A 134 -26.39 6.38 -13.49
CA GLY A 134 -27.30 5.47 -12.77
C GLY A 134 -26.55 4.29 -12.16
N THR A 135 -27.06 3.09 -12.39
CA THR A 135 -26.47 1.81 -11.90
C THR A 135 -25.35 1.25 -12.81
N GLY A 136 -24.93 1.98 -13.83
CA GLY A 136 -23.93 1.53 -14.80
C GLY A 136 -22.56 1.30 -14.15
N GLY A 137 -22.08 0.05 -14.14
CA GLY A 137 -20.79 -0.38 -13.60
C GLY A 137 -20.12 -1.43 -14.49
N TYR A 138 -19.01 -1.99 -14.02
CA TYR A 138 -18.31 -3.15 -14.61
C TYR A 138 -18.12 -3.13 -16.12
N GLY A 139 -17.69 -1.98 -16.66
CA GLY A 139 -17.46 -1.82 -18.10
C GLY A 139 -18.67 -1.33 -18.90
N SER A 140 -19.68 -0.73 -18.26
CA SER A 140 -20.85 -0.12 -18.90
C SER A 140 -20.48 0.89 -20.00
N THR A 141 -19.27 1.48 -19.97
CA THR A 141 -18.73 2.39 -21.00
C THR A 141 -18.12 1.66 -22.19
N GLY A 142 -17.98 0.32 -22.15
CA GLY A 142 -17.37 -0.50 -23.21
C GLY A 142 -15.90 -0.20 -23.49
N LYS A 143 -15.20 -1.11 -24.18
CA LYS A 143 -13.77 -0.94 -24.53
C LYS A 143 -13.51 0.15 -25.60
N ASN A 144 -14.52 0.52 -26.42
CA ASN A 144 -14.35 1.33 -27.62
C ASN A 144 -15.35 2.48 -27.76
N LYS A 145 -16.04 2.91 -26.70
CA LYS A 145 -16.87 4.13 -26.80
C LYS A 145 -15.95 5.33 -26.95
N LYS A 146 -15.96 5.98 -28.14
CA LYS A 146 -15.40 7.32 -28.35
C LYS A 146 -16.13 8.28 -27.40
N ARG A 147 -15.40 8.93 -26.46
CA ARG A 147 -15.94 10.07 -25.70
C ARG A 147 -16.27 11.17 -26.73
N LEU A 148 -17.53 11.47 -26.91
CA LEU A 148 -17.96 12.73 -27.53
C LEU A 148 -17.59 13.84 -26.51
N PHE A 149 -16.50 14.56 -26.81
CA PHE A 149 -16.22 15.81 -26.10
C PHE A 149 -17.21 16.85 -26.63
N TYR A 150 -18.21 17.18 -25.84
CA TYR A 150 -18.98 18.40 -26.06
C TYR A 150 -18.04 19.57 -25.70
N HIS A 151 -17.65 20.34 -26.72
CA HIS A 151 -17.05 21.64 -26.52
C HIS A 151 -18.23 22.59 -26.25
N PHE A 152 -18.25 23.19 -25.06
CA PHE A 152 -19.05 24.37 -24.75
C PHE A 152 -18.16 25.60 -24.91
#